data_ad163104c66da6fc03cff7098991c8fb
#
_entry.id   ad163104c66da6fc03cff7098991c8fb
#
_cell.length_a   1.000
_cell.length_b   1.000
_cell.length_c   1.000
_cell.angle_alpha   90.00
_cell.angle_beta   90.00
_cell.angle_gamma   90.00
#
_symmetry.space_group_name_H-M   'P 1'
#
loop_
_entity.id
_entity.type
_entity.pdbx_description
1 polymer ?
#
loop_
_entity_poly.entity_id
_entity_poly.type
_entity_poly.pdbx_seq_one_letter_code
_entity_poly.pdbx_strand_id
1 'polypeptide(L)'
;TAPLIYTTEAKRNEEMDAMRKRHETAVDELFEKIWVSTRWSESEYAEAQILFNSLLIQVNDLSIMVSAVTMSLLQIFDIRKFMFLLNAYTHQDTMLNQRAIAGIALTCYYYEKRILQYPEAVSRINELNENTEFIKNLHHIQIQLLQSSRETRKIDKKMREEIIPEMMKNPKLNLEGLDEDAEDHNPEWEEWIDRSGITDKLRELGELQMSGADVYMSTFSQLKQFPFFRKISHWFYPFDPQYQDIAKLSLGNDEQKISLLNILMNSDVFCNSDKYSFCFTMLQMPESQRNLMQQQLNGQHEASE
;
A
#
# COMPACT_ATOMS: atom_id res chain seq x y z
N THR A 1 -24.50 -19.14 -5.28
CA THR A 1 -24.12 -19.62 -3.93
C THR A 1 -24.78 -20.93 -3.51
N ALA A 2 -25.95 -21.28 -4.04
CA ALA A 2 -26.64 -22.55 -3.72
C ALA A 2 -25.90 -23.84 -4.15
N PRO A 3 -25.15 -23.91 -5.25
CA PRO A 3 -24.47 -25.13 -5.69
C PRO A 3 -23.29 -25.55 -4.79
N LEU A 4 -22.67 -24.63 -4.06
CA LEU A 4 -21.49 -24.90 -3.23
C LEU A 4 -21.79 -25.76 -1.99
N ILE A 5 -23.03 -25.84 -1.56
CA ILE A 5 -23.44 -26.52 -0.32
C ILE A 5 -23.32 -28.05 -0.48
N TYR A 6 -23.40 -28.59 -1.68
CA TYR A 6 -23.44 -30.04 -1.95
C TYR A 6 -22.12 -30.59 -2.54
N THR A 7 -21.05 -29.78 -2.63
CA THR A 7 -19.76 -30.21 -3.17
C THR A 7 -18.82 -30.71 -2.07
N THR A 8 -17.88 -31.58 -2.45
CA THR A 8 -16.78 -31.96 -1.55
C THR A 8 -15.94 -30.74 -1.21
N GLU A 9 -15.27 -30.73 -0.05
CA GLU A 9 -14.46 -29.60 0.40
C GLU A 9 -13.41 -29.19 -0.63
N ALA A 10 -12.72 -30.16 -1.25
CA ALA A 10 -11.74 -29.90 -2.30
C ALA A 10 -12.36 -29.17 -3.50
N LYS A 11 -13.53 -29.63 -3.98
CA LYS A 11 -14.22 -28.99 -5.10
C LYS A 11 -14.73 -27.60 -4.75
N ARG A 12 -15.19 -27.39 -3.53
CA ARG A 12 -15.60 -26.07 -3.03
C ARG A 12 -14.43 -25.10 -3.02
N ASN A 13 -13.26 -25.54 -2.56
CA ASN A 13 -12.04 -24.72 -2.54
C ASN A 13 -11.60 -24.36 -3.96
N GLU A 14 -11.61 -25.31 -4.88
CA GLU A 14 -11.30 -25.06 -6.30
C GLU A 14 -12.26 -24.04 -6.95
N GLU A 15 -13.55 -24.16 -6.70
CA GLU A 15 -14.56 -23.21 -7.19
C GLU A 15 -14.38 -21.82 -6.56
N MET A 16 -14.06 -21.75 -5.26
CA MET A 16 -13.76 -20.50 -4.56
C MET A 16 -12.52 -19.80 -5.15
N ASP A 17 -11.45 -20.54 -5.41
CA ASP A 17 -10.23 -19.99 -6.00
C ASP A 17 -10.48 -19.51 -7.44
N ALA A 18 -11.28 -20.26 -8.22
CA ALA A 18 -11.69 -19.83 -9.55
C ALA A 18 -12.58 -18.57 -9.54
N MET A 19 -13.41 -18.39 -8.51
CA MET A 19 -14.21 -17.17 -8.32
C MET A 19 -13.33 -15.99 -7.93
N ARG A 20 -12.39 -16.17 -7.00
CA ARG A 20 -11.43 -15.13 -6.61
C ARG A 20 -10.62 -14.65 -7.81
N LYS A 21 -10.06 -15.58 -8.56
CA LYS A 21 -9.27 -15.25 -9.76
C LYS A 21 -10.09 -14.47 -10.81
N ARG A 22 -11.35 -14.84 -11.01
CA ARG A 22 -12.25 -14.09 -11.92
C ARG A 22 -12.53 -12.69 -11.41
N HIS A 23 -12.75 -12.54 -10.09
CA HIS A 23 -12.96 -11.25 -9.46
C HIS A 23 -11.71 -10.36 -9.59
N GLU A 24 -10.53 -10.86 -9.23
CA GLU A 24 -9.26 -10.13 -9.38
C GLU A 24 -9.04 -9.68 -10.84
N THR A 25 -9.31 -10.57 -11.80
CA THR A 25 -9.21 -10.21 -13.22
C THR A 25 -10.19 -9.09 -13.58
N ALA A 26 -11.43 -9.16 -13.13
CA ALA A 26 -12.43 -8.12 -13.41
C ALA A 26 -12.07 -6.76 -12.81
N VAL A 27 -11.49 -6.76 -11.61
CA VAL A 27 -11.00 -5.53 -10.94
C VAL A 27 -9.82 -4.93 -11.71
N ASP A 28 -8.88 -5.75 -12.17
CA ASP A 28 -7.76 -5.31 -13.01
C ASP A 28 -8.24 -4.71 -14.33
N GLU A 29 -9.16 -5.37 -15.02
CA GLU A 29 -9.76 -4.88 -16.27
C GLU A 29 -10.52 -3.56 -16.05
N LEU A 30 -11.23 -3.42 -14.93
CA LEU A 30 -11.92 -2.18 -14.57
C LEU A 30 -10.90 -1.05 -14.35
N PHE A 31 -9.83 -1.32 -13.60
CA PHE A 31 -8.76 -0.36 -13.38
C PHE A 31 -8.17 0.12 -14.71
N GLU A 32 -7.74 -0.80 -15.56
CA GLU A 32 -7.14 -0.49 -16.85
C GLU A 32 -8.10 0.30 -17.74
N LYS A 33 -9.35 -0.13 -17.83
CA LYS A 33 -10.39 0.55 -18.62
C LYS A 33 -10.58 2.01 -18.17
N ILE A 34 -10.63 2.27 -16.87
CA ILE A 34 -10.77 3.63 -16.34
C ILE A 34 -9.49 4.44 -16.58
N TRP A 35 -8.33 3.85 -16.27
CA TRP A 35 -7.04 4.54 -16.36
C TRP A 35 -6.74 5.02 -17.77
N VAL A 36 -6.89 4.15 -18.78
CA VAL A 36 -6.58 4.51 -20.17
C VAL A 36 -7.74 5.22 -20.88
N SER A 37 -8.92 5.34 -20.25
CA SER A 37 -10.06 6.01 -20.86
C SER A 37 -9.76 7.50 -21.07
N THR A 38 -10.23 8.02 -22.18
CA THR A 38 -10.22 9.47 -22.47
C THR A 38 -11.21 10.19 -21.57
N ARG A 39 -11.80 11.29 -22.04
CA ARG A 39 -12.84 12.00 -21.29
C ARG A 39 -14.11 11.16 -21.24
N TRP A 40 -14.69 11.08 -20.06
CA TRP A 40 -15.96 10.40 -19.85
C TRP A 40 -17.12 11.16 -20.52
N SER A 41 -18.03 10.42 -21.13
CA SER A 41 -19.36 10.89 -21.50
C SER A 41 -20.26 11.02 -20.27
N GLU A 42 -21.45 11.63 -20.44
CA GLU A 42 -22.48 11.67 -19.39
C GLU A 42 -22.87 10.25 -18.92
N SER A 43 -23.01 9.32 -19.87
CA SER A 43 -23.38 7.94 -19.57
C SER A 43 -22.31 7.24 -18.74
N GLU A 44 -21.03 7.34 -19.12
CA GLU A 44 -19.93 6.74 -18.39
C GLU A 44 -19.78 7.32 -16.98
N TYR A 45 -20.01 8.63 -16.83
CA TYR A 45 -20.01 9.24 -15.51
C TYR A 45 -21.17 8.73 -14.66
N ALA A 46 -22.38 8.63 -15.23
CA ALA A 46 -23.54 8.09 -14.52
C ALA A 46 -23.34 6.63 -14.11
N GLU A 47 -22.80 5.79 -15.01
CA GLU A 47 -22.45 4.40 -14.72
C GLU A 47 -21.43 4.30 -13.59
N ALA A 48 -20.37 5.14 -13.62
CA ALA A 48 -19.36 5.19 -12.58
C ALA A 48 -19.97 5.57 -11.22
N GLN A 49 -20.91 6.53 -11.18
CA GLN A 49 -21.61 6.90 -9.94
C GLN A 49 -22.51 5.77 -9.42
N ILE A 50 -23.23 5.08 -10.31
CA ILE A 50 -24.07 3.93 -9.92
C ILE A 50 -23.18 2.82 -9.32
N LEU A 51 -22.09 2.51 -9.97
CA LEU A 51 -21.15 1.50 -9.50
C LEU A 51 -20.56 1.87 -8.14
N PHE A 52 -20.12 3.11 -7.99
CA PHE A 52 -19.50 3.61 -6.74
C PHE A 52 -20.48 3.62 -5.55
N ASN A 53 -21.75 3.88 -5.78
CA ASN A 53 -22.77 3.89 -4.74
C ASN A 53 -23.45 2.51 -4.53
N SER A 54 -22.99 1.47 -5.21
CA SER A 54 -23.56 0.13 -5.09
C SER A 54 -23.12 -0.55 -3.79
N LEU A 55 -24.08 -0.98 -2.98
CA LEU A 55 -23.83 -1.76 -1.77
C LEU A 55 -23.32 -3.18 -2.05
N LEU A 56 -23.31 -3.61 -3.32
CA LEU A 56 -22.83 -4.93 -3.72
C LEU A 56 -21.33 -4.95 -4.01
N ILE A 57 -20.71 -3.79 -4.17
CA ILE A 57 -19.28 -3.66 -4.47
C ILE A 57 -18.51 -3.47 -3.15
N GLN A 58 -17.43 -4.23 -2.99
CA GLN A 58 -16.60 -4.13 -1.80
C GLN A 58 -15.81 -2.82 -1.80
N VAL A 59 -15.55 -2.30 -0.61
CA VAL A 59 -14.77 -1.06 -0.42
C VAL A 59 -13.39 -1.17 -1.07
N ASN A 60 -12.77 -2.33 -1.01
CA ASN A 60 -11.48 -2.59 -1.66
C ASN A 60 -11.53 -2.31 -3.17
N ASP A 61 -12.59 -2.80 -3.85
CA ASP A 61 -12.76 -2.61 -5.30
C ASP A 61 -13.06 -1.14 -5.64
N LEU A 62 -13.90 -0.50 -4.83
CA LEU A 62 -14.17 0.94 -4.96
C LEU A 62 -12.90 1.78 -4.79
N SER A 63 -12.00 1.36 -3.90
CA SER A 63 -10.72 2.04 -3.68
C SER A 63 -9.79 1.94 -4.89
N ILE A 64 -9.82 0.82 -5.60
CA ILE A 64 -9.10 0.62 -6.87
C ILE A 64 -9.69 1.52 -7.95
N MET A 65 -11.02 1.64 -8.02
CA MET A 65 -11.69 2.55 -8.94
C MET A 65 -11.29 4.02 -8.70
N VAL A 66 -11.26 4.49 -7.46
CA VAL A 66 -10.79 5.84 -7.10
C VAL A 66 -9.34 6.07 -7.55
N SER A 67 -8.49 5.07 -7.35
CA SER A 67 -7.08 5.14 -7.78
C SER A 67 -6.94 5.17 -9.30
N ALA A 68 -7.73 4.39 -10.04
CA ALA A 68 -7.75 4.39 -11.50
C ALA A 68 -8.18 5.76 -12.06
N VAL A 69 -9.22 6.37 -11.46
CA VAL A 69 -9.67 7.73 -11.84
C VAL A 69 -8.57 8.76 -11.58
N THR A 70 -7.89 8.67 -10.44
CA THR A 70 -6.74 9.54 -10.14
C THR A 70 -5.64 9.40 -11.18
N MET A 71 -5.23 8.16 -11.49
CA MET A 71 -4.20 7.87 -12.50
C MET A 71 -4.59 8.37 -13.89
N SER A 72 -5.86 8.27 -14.25
CA SER A 72 -6.37 8.82 -15.51
C SER A 72 -6.29 10.34 -15.56
N LEU A 73 -6.65 11.02 -14.47
CA LEU A 73 -6.59 12.48 -14.36
C LEU A 73 -5.15 13.01 -14.42
N LEU A 74 -4.17 12.25 -13.93
CA LEU A 74 -2.75 12.62 -14.05
C LEU A 74 -2.26 12.61 -15.50
N GLN A 75 -2.94 11.91 -16.40
CA GLN A 75 -2.63 11.89 -17.84
C GLN A 75 -3.41 12.96 -18.60
N ILE A 76 -4.72 13.03 -18.39
CA ILE A 76 -5.61 13.93 -19.11
C ILE A 76 -6.67 14.45 -18.14
N PHE A 77 -6.78 15.78 -18.06
CA PHE A 77 -7.86 16.38 -17.27
C PHE A 77 -9.24 16.10 -17.87
N ASP A 78 -10.12 15.60 -17.04
CA ASP A 78 -11.54 15.41 -17.32
C ASP A 78 -12.38 15.91 -16.13
N ILE A 79 -13.31 16.84 -16.39
CA ILE A 79 -14.14 17.43 -15.35
C ILE A 79 -15.04 16.39 -14.67
N ARG A 80 -15.57 15.40 -15.40
CA ARG A 80 -16.45 14.36 -14.83
C ARG A 80 -15.69 13.42 -13.91
N LYS A 81 -14.47 13.04 -14.28
CA LYS A 81 -13.58 12.26 -13.42
C LYS A 81 -13.18 13.05 -12.17
N PHE A 82 -12.94 14.35 -12.31
CA PHE A 82 -12.62 15.19 -11.17
C PHE A 82 -13.83 15.35 -10.24
N MET A 83 -15.03 15.58 -10.78
CA MET A 83 -16.29 15.61 -10.00
C MET A 83 -16.54 14.26 -9.32
N PHE A 84 -16.19 13.14 -9.96
CA PHE A 84 -16.25 11.82 -9.33
C PHE A 84 -15.36 11.75 -8.07
N LEU A 85 -14.12 12.22 -8.11
CA LEU A 85 -13.23 12.25 -6.92
C LEU A 85 -13.79 13.17 -5.83
N LEU A 86 -14.32 14.35 -6.17
CA LEU A 86 -14.93 15.27 -5.21
C LEU A 86 -16.14 14.62 -4.50
N ASN A 87 -16.91 13.80 -5.21
CA ASN A 87 -18.02 13.04 -4.63
C ASN A 87 -17.51 11.83 -3.83
N ALA A 88 -16.48 11.13 -4.30
CA ALA A 88 -15.91 10.00 -3.60
C ALA A 88 -15.33 10.38 -2.23
N TYR A 89 -14.83 11.60 -2.06
CA TYR A 89 -14.35 12.09 -0.77
C TYR A 89 -15.44 12.11 0.30
N THR A 90 -16.71 12.27 -0.06
CA THR A 90 -17.82 12.29 0.90
C THR A 90 -18.29 10.89 1.34
N HIS A 91 -17.66 9.83 0.88
CA HIS A 91 -17.96 8.47 1.31
C HIS A 91 -17.62 8.28 2.80
N GLN A 92 -18.38 7.40 3.50
CA GLN A 92 -18.20 7.17 4.93
C GLN A 92 -16.91 6.41 5.27
N ASP A 93 -16.42 5.61 4.31
CA ASP A 93 -15.21 4.82 4.50
C ASP A 93 -13.95 5.68 4.38
N THR A 94 -13.09 5.60 5.40
CA THR A 94 -11.86 6.40 5.51
C THR A 94 -10.87 6.11 4.39
N MET A 95 -10.74 4.86 3.95
CA MET A 95 -9.81 4.49 2.87
C MET A 95 -10.22 5.14 1.54
N LEU A 96 -11.51 5.18 1.25
CA LEU A 96 -12.04 5.82 0.04
C LEU A 96 -11.83 7.32 0.06
N ASN A 97 -12.18 7.99 1.16
CA ASN A 97 -12.05 9.44 1.22
C ASN A 97 -10.57 9.89 1.23
N GLN A 98 -9.66 9.16 1.88
CA GLN A 98 -8.23 9.48 1.84
C GLN A 98 -7.61 9.28 0.45
N ARG A 99 -8.01 8.24 -0.29
CA ARG A 99 -7.58 8.07 -1.69
C ARG A 99 -8.15 9.18 -2.59
N ALA A 100 -9.41 9.53 -2.38
CA ALA A 100 -10.05 10.59 -3.15
C ALA A 100 -9.37 11.95 -2.90
N ILE A 101 -9.08 12.32 -1.64
CA ILE A 101 -8.44 13.61 -1.34
C ILE A 101 -7.01 13.67 -1.87
N ALA A 102 -6.27 12.55 -1.88
CA ALA A 102 -4.96 12.48 -2.53
C ALA A 102 -5.08 12.77 -4.04
N GLY A 103 -6.06 12.15 -4.71
CA GLY A 103 -6.36 12.42 -6.12
C GLY A 103 -6.80 13.84 -6.38
N ILE A 104 -7.63 14.42 -5.50
CA ILE A 104 -8.06 15.82 -5.57
C ILE A 104 -6.84 16.76 -5.46
N ALA A 105 -5.98 16.54 -4.46
CA ALA A 105 -4.80 17.38 -4.23
C ALA A 105 -3.85 17.37 -5.45
N LEU A 106 -3.56 16.19 -5.99
CA LEU A 106 -2.71 16.04 -7.18
C LEU A 106 -3.36 16.70 -8.40
N THR A 107 -4.66 16.50 -8.62
CA THR A 107 -5.38 17.10 -9.75
C THR A 107 -5.39 18.62 -9.64
N CYS A 108 -5.64 19.19 -8.45
CA CYS A 108 -5.56 20.62 -8.21
C CYS A 108 -4.17 21.17 -8.46
N TYR A 109 -3.13 20.48 -8.05
CA TYR A 109 -1.73 20.88 -8.27
C TYR A 109 -1.38 20.97 -9.76
N TYR A 110 -1.78 19.96 -10.56
CA TYR A 110 -1.46 19.93 -11.98
C TYR A 110 -2.36 20.79 -12.85
N TYR A 111 -3.64 20.99 -12.46
CA TYR A 111 -4.66 21.57 -13.33
C TYR A 111 -5.40 22.78 -12.71
N GLU A 112 -4.80 23.49 -11.74
CA GLU A 112 -5.40 24.65 -11.06
C GLU A 112 -6.10 25.60 -12.03
N LYS A 113 -5.38 26.12 -13.01
CA LYS A 113 -5.91 27.09 -14.00
C LYS A 113 -7.06 26.54 -14.84
N ARG A 114 -7.09 25.22 -15.02
CA ARG A 114 -8.13 24.56 -15.81
C ARG A 114 -9.37 24.33 -14.98
N ILE A 115 -9.23 23.94 -13.70
CA ILE A 115 -10.35 23.73 -12.78
C ILE A 115 -11.14 25.03 -12.60
N LEU A 116 -10.48 26.17 -12.53
CA LEU A 116 -11.13 27.49 -12.43
C LEU A 116 -12.08 27.82 -13.60
N GLN A 117 -11.98 27.12 -14.73
CA GLN A 117 -12.89 27.28 -15.87
C GLN A 117 -14.22 26.50 -15.70
N TYR A 118 -14.35 25.71 -14.65
CA TYR A 118 -15.52 24.87 -14.35
C TYR A 118 -16.18 25.32 -13.05
N PRO A 119 -17.23 26.19 -13.11
CA PRO A 119 -17.88 26.72 -11.91
C PRO A 119 -18.42 25.65 -10.96
N GLU A 120 -18.90 24.52 -11.51
CA GLU A 120 -19.39 23.39 -10.74
C GLU A 120 -18.29 22.77 -9.86
N ALA A 121 -17.07 22.62 -10.38
CA ALA A 121 -15.95 22.10 -9.61
C ALA A 121 -15.51 23.10 -8.53
N VAL A 122 -15.44 24.37 -8.86
CA VAL A 122 -15.11 25.44 -7.91
C VAL A 122 -16.14 25.51 -6.78
N SER A 123 -17.43 25.44 -7.12
CA SER A 123 -18.51 25.41 -6.12
C SER A 123 -18.39 24.21 -5.19
N ARG A 124 -18.12 23.02 -5.74
CA ARG A 124 -17.96 21.80 -4.95
C ARG A 124 -16.72 21.83 -4.04
N ILE A 125 -15.61 22.37 -4.52
CA ILE A 125 -14.42 22.58 -3.70
C ILE A 125 -14.70 23.56 -2.55
N ASN A 126 -15.40 24.65 -2.82
CA ASN A 126 -15.77 25.62 -1.79
C ASN A 126 -16.68 24.99 -0.72
N GLU A 127 -17.63 24.16 -1.12
CA GLU A 127 -18.47 23.40 -0.19
C GLU A 127 -17.65 22.46 0.68
N LEU A 128 -16.69 21.72 0.09
CA LEU A 128 -15.79 20.86 0.84
C LEU A 128 -14.87 21.65 1.79
N ASN A 129 -14.48 22.85 1.43
CA ASN A 129 -13.69 23.75 2.28
C ASN A 129 -14.43 24.26 3.52
N GLU A 130 -15.76 24.09 3.62
CA GLU A 130 -16.49 24.34 4.87
C GLU A 130 -16.24 23.23 5.92
N ASN A 131 -15.75 22.08 5.47
CA ASN A 131 -15.39 20.96 6.36
C ASN A 131 -13.93 21.10 6.84
N THR A 132 -13.76 21.33 8.14
CA THR A 132 -12.44 21.47 8.80
C THR A 132 -11.55 20.22 8.60
N GLU A 133 -12.13 19.03 8.55
CA GLU A 133 -11.38 17.79 8.34
C GLU A 133 -10.82 17.73 6.90
N PHE A 134 -11.59 18.17 5.91
CA PHE A 134 -11.10 18.28 4.53
C PHE A 134 -9.91 19.22 4.43
N ILE A 135 -10.01 20.40 5.02
CA ILE A 135 -8.90 21.39 5.01
C ILE A 135 -7.65 20.81 5.68
N LYS A 136 -7.81 20.18 6.84
CA LYS A 136 -6.72 19.56 7.59
C LYS A 136 -6.02 18.46 6.78
N ASN A 137 -6.79 17.55 6.20
CA ASN A 137 -6.28 16.45 5.40
C ASN A 137 -5.59 16.94 4.13
N LEU A 138 -6.19 17.92 3.43
CA LEU A 138 -5.58 18.55 2.26
C LEU A 138 -4.25 19.22 2.59
N HIS A 139 -4.21 19.95 3.71
CA HIS A 139 -2.98 20.60 4.19
C HIS A 139 -1.89 19.58 4.54
N HIS A 140 -2.23 18.47 5.17
CA HIS A 140 -1.28 17.39 5.44
C HIS A 140 -0.69 16.82 4.14
N ILE A 141 -1.52 16.56 3.12
CA ILE A 141 -1.03 16.07 1.82
C ILE A 141 -0.12 17.09 1.15
N GLN A 142 -0.44 18.38 1.20
CA GLN A 142 0.40 19.43 0.65
C GLN A 142 1.78 19.48 1.33
N ILE A 143 1.81 19.40 2.66
CA ILE A 143 3.06 19.34 3.43
C ILE A 143 3.86 18.11 3.02
N GLN A 144 3.23 16.94 2.94
CA GLN A 144 3.89 15.69 2.54
C GLN A 144 4.49 15.78 1.13
N LEU A 145 3.78 16.35 0.17
CA LEU A 145 4.29 16.57 -1.19
C LEU A 145 5.50 17.49 -1.22
N LEU A 146 5.48 18.56 -0.42
CA LEU A 146 6.63 19.47 -0.30
C LEU A 146 7.83 18.80 0.38
N GLN A 147 7.61 18.04 1.44
CA GLN A 147 8.66 17.31 2.15
C GLN A 147 9.28 16.23 1.28
N SER A 148 8.47 15.40 0.62
CA SER A 148 8.97 14.36 -0.28
C SER A 148 9.82 14.92 -1.40
N SER A 149 9.45 16.06 -1.96
CA SER A 149 10.25 16.74 -2.98
C SER A 149 11.64 17.19 -2.51
N ARG A 150 11.77 17.55 -1.22
CA ARG A 150 13.02 18.08 -0.64
C ARG A 150 13.89 16.98 -0.04
N GLU A 151 13.29 16.08 0.72
CA GLU A 151 14.01 15.13 1.57
C GLU A 151 14.33 13.82 0.85
N THR A 152 13.47 13.36 -0.08
CA THR A 152 13.68 12.06 -0.77
C THR A 152 15.05 11.99 -1.45
N ARG A 153 15.52 13.07 -2.08
CA ARG A 153 16.85 13.06 -2.73
C ARG A 153 18.01 12.96 -1.74
N LYS A 154 17.89 13.57 -0.56
CA LYS A 154 18.91 13.49 0.50
C LYS A 154 18.96 12.08 1.09
N ILE A 155 17.78 11.50 1.34
CA ILE A 155 17.64 10.16 1.86
C ILE A 155 18.18 9.13 0.86
N ASP A 156 17.80 9.22 -0.41
CA ASP A 156 18.30 8.34 -1.47
C ASP A 156 19.83 8.39 -1.58
N LYS A 157 20.40 9.59 -1.53
CA LYS A 157 21.85 9.78 -1.53
C LYS A 157 22.49 9.12 -0.29
N LYS A 158 21.96 9.37 0.90
CA LYS A 158 22.47 8.80 2.16
C LYS A 158 22.37 7.28 2.18
N MET A 159 21.25 6.73 1.72
CA MET A 159 21.06 5.29 1.60
C MET A 159 22.11 4.65 0.67
N ARG A 160 22.31 5.21 -0.52
CA ARG A 160 23.23 4.65 -1.53
C ARG A 160 24.70 4.87 -1.21
N GLU A 161 25.07 6.02 -0.66
CA GLU A 161 26.48 6.38 -0.45
C GLU A 161 26.99 5.94 0.93
N GLU A 162 26.13 5.84 1.94
CA GLU A 162 26.56 5.59 3.31
C GLU A 162 26.04 4.28 3.91
N ILE A 163 24.71 4.01 3.79
CA ILE A 163 24.09 2.92 4.53
C ILE A 163 24.26 1.59 3.80
N ILE A 164 23.86 1.51 2.53
CA ILE A 164 23.96 0.28 1.72
C ILE A 164 25.42 -0.22 1.63
N PRO A 165 26.42 0.64 1.34
CA PRO A 165 27.81 0.19 1.28
C PRO A 165 28.32 -0.35 2.63
N GLU A 166 27.89 0.25 3.74
CA GLU A 166 28.31 -0.19 5.08
C GLU A 166 27.65 -1.55 5.43
N MET A 167 26.38 -1.72 5.10
CA MET A 167 25.70 -3.02 5.25
C MET A 167 26.34 -4.11 4.37
N MET A 168 26.76 -3.78 3.16
CA MET A 168 27.39 -4.74 2.24
C MET A 168 28.82 -5.13 2.64
N LYS A 169 29.52 -4.30 3.39
CA LYS A 169 30.86 -4.64 3.91
C LYS A 169 30.84 -5.77 4.95
N ASN A 170 29.68 -6.03 5.54
CA ASN A 170 29.54 -7.06 6.55
C ASN A 170 28.59 -8.18 6.09
N PRO A 171 29.12 -9.23 5.44
CA PRO A 171 28.32 -10.35 4.93
C PRO A 171 27.54 -11.11 6.03
N LYS A 172 27.90 -10.93 7.31
CA LYS A 172 27.18 -11.51 8.46
C LYS A 172 25.86 -10.82 8.79
N LEU A 173 25.60 -9.63 8.22
CA LEU A 173 24.27 -8.98 8.21
C LEU A 173 23.32 -9.58 7.16
N ASN A 174 23.78 -10.48 6.31
CA ASN A 174 22.89 -11.32 5.55
C ASN A 174 22.16 -12.23 6.53
N LEU A 175 20.84 -12.19 6.50
CA LEU A 175 19.90 -12.97 7.33
C LEU A 175 20.14 -14.50 7.28
N GLU A 176 21.14 -14.97 6.54
CA GLU A 176 21.56 -16.37 6.44
C GLU A 176 22.42 -16.87 7.62
N GLY A 177 22.85 -15.98 8.52
CA GLY A 177 23.80 -16.31 9.62
C GLY A 177 23.19 -16.30 11.02
N LEU A 178 21.88 -16.35 11.15
CA LEU A 178 21.23 -16.64 12.44
C LEU A 178 21.22 -18.15 12.67
N ASP A 179 22.33 -18.70 13.08
CA ASP A 179 22.43 -20.08 13.55
C ASP A 179 21.57 -20.24 14.82
N GLU A 180 20.76 -21.30 14.85
CA GLU A 180 19.81 -21.63 15.93
C GLU A 180 20.51 -21.91 17.30
N ASP A 181 21.82 -22.00 17.34
CA ASP A 181 22.61 -22.34 18.55
C ASP A 181 23.30 -21.12 19.21
N ALA A 182 23.06 -19.91 18.73
CA ALA A 182 23.66 -18.72 19.35
C ALA A 182 22.82 -18.23 20.53
N GLU A 183 22.86 -18.93 21.66
CA GLU A 183 22.59 -18.36 23.00
C GLU A 183 23.60 -17.24 23.37
N ASP A 184 24.52 -16.91 22.50
CA ASP A 184 25.54 -15.89 22.69
C ASP A 184 25.08 -14.53 22.10
N HIS A 185 24.69 -13.63 22.99
CA HIS A 185 24.92 -12.20 22.78
C HIS A 185 26.42 -12.03 22.46
N ASN A 186 26.74 -11.96 21.18
CA ASN A 186 28.14 -11.79 20.79
C ASN A 186 28.52 -10.32 20.99
N PRO A 187 29.31 -9.97 22.04
CA PRO A 187 29.70 -8.61 22.33
C PRO A 187 30.40 -7.91 21.15
N GLU A 188 31.03 -8.69 20.24
CA GLU A 188 31.64 -8.15 19.03
C GLU A 188 30.63 -7.54 18.04
N TRP A 189 29.37 -7.98 18.08
CA TRP A 189 28.29 -7.43 17.26
C TRP A 189 27.83 -6.06 17.75
N GLU A 190 27.62 -5.95 19.05
CA GLU A 190 27.22 -4.68 19.70
C GLU A 190 28.35 -3.64 19.52
N GLU A 191 29.59 -4.05 19.74
CA GLU A 191 30.76 -3.19 19.58
C GLU A 191 31.00 -2.78 18.11
N TRP A 192 30.67 -3.64 17.15
CA TRP A 192 30.77 -3.31 15.73
C TRP A 192 29.63 -2.43 15.26
N ILE A 193 28.40 -2.69 15.66
CA ILE A 193 27.23 -1.86 15.39
C ILE A 193 27.48 -0.44 15.92
N ASP A 194 27.98 -0.31 17.13
CA ASP A 194 28.32 0.99 17.74
C ASP A 194 29.49 1.68 17.01
N ARG A 195 30.53 0.95 16.63
CA ARG A 195 31.68 1.50 15.91
C ARG A 195 31.37 1.92 14.47
N SER A 196 30.45 1.24 13.80
CA SER A 196 30.07 1.57 12.41
C SER A 196 29.21 2.81 12.29
N GLY A 197 28.60 3.26 13.40
CA GLY A 197 27.62 4.35 13.39
C GLY A 197 26.34 4.01 12.61
N ILE A 198 26.10 2.73 12.30
CA ILE A 198 24.87 2.29 11.60
C ILE A 198 23.65 2.53 12.46
N THR A 199 23.74 2.28 13.77
CA THR A 199 22.63 2.50 14.73
C THR A 199 22.16 3.94 14.70
N ASP A 200 23.10 4.89 14.72
CA ASP A 200 22.78 6.32 14.65
C ASP A 200 22.12 6.68 13.29
N LYS A 201 22.62 6.11 12.21
CA LYS A 201 22.07 6.33 10.86
C LYS A 201 20.66 5.73 10.71
N LEU A 202 20.41 4.54 11.28
CA LEU A 202 19.09 3.92 11.28
C LEU A 202 18.11 4.68 12.17
N ARG A 203 18.57 5.18 13.33
CA ARG A 203 17.76 6.06 14.19
C ARG A 203 17.37 7.33 13.46
N GLU A 204 18.31 7.99 12.79
CA GLU A 204 18.04 9.20 11.98
C GLU A 204 17.05 8.91 10.85
N LEU A 205 17.15 7.75 10.18
CA LEU A 205 16.15 7.31 9.19
C LEU A 205 14.76 7.12 9.82
N GLY A 206 14.70 6.52 11.01
CA GLY A 206 13.46 6.38 11.77
C GLY A 206 12.83 7.73 12.12
N GLU A 207 13.62 8.70 12.57
CA GLU A 207 13.17 10.05 12.83
C GLU A 207 12.65 10.76 11.58
N LEU A 208 13.35 10.59 10.44
CA LEU A 208 12.91 11.12 9.15
C LEU A 208 11.60 10.46 8.71
N GLN A 209 11.44 9.15 8.88
CA GLN A 209 10.20 8.43 8.60
C GLN A 209 9.05 8.92 9.47
N MET A 210 9.28 9.10 10.76
CA MET A 210 8.28 9.68 11.69
C MET A 210 7.89 11.10 11.31
N SER A 211 8.80 11.88 10.72
CA SER A 211 8.50 13.21 10.19
C SER A 211 7.76 13.18 8.83
N GLY A 212 7.49 12.00 8.29
CA GLY A 212 6.73 11.79 7.05
C GLY A 212 7.60 11.73 5.77
N ALA A 213 8.92 11.56 5.90
CA ALA A 213 9.78 11.39 4.73
C ALA A 213 9.71 9.94 4.20
N ASP A 214 9.74 9.77 2.88
CA ASP A 214 9.82 8.46 2.24
C ASP A 214 11.26 7.93 2.27
N VAL A 215 11.54 7.07 3.26
CA VAL A 215 12.85 6.43 3.44
C VAL A 215 13.05 5.20 2.55
N TYR A 216 11.97 4.68 1.93
CA TYR A 216 12.01 3.46 1.14
C TYR A 216 12.20 3.68 -0.36
N MET A 217 12.21 4.92 -0.83
CA MET A 217 12.29 5.24 -2.26
C MET A 217 13.51 4.61 -2.94
N SER A 218 14.66 4.57 -2.28
CA SER A 218 15.90 3.99 -2.82
C SER A 218 15.85 2.47 -2.98
N THR A 219 15.08 1.78 -2.13
CA THR A 219 14.90 0.31 -2.16
C THR A 219 13.63 -0.11 -2.88
N PHE A 220 12.84 0.85 -3.33
CA PHE A 220 11.52 0.63 -3.93
C PHE A 220 11.53 -0.37 -5.09
N SER A 221 12.51 -0.28 -6.00
CA SER A 221 12.62 -1.20 -7.14
C SER A 221 12.88 -2.65 -6.71
N GLN A 222 13.58 -2.85 -5.59
CA GLN A 222 13.83 -4.19 -5.02
C GLN A 222 12.57 -4.74 -4.37
N LEU A 223 11.84 -3.91 -3.61
CA LEU A 223 10.59 -4.30 -2.96
C LEU A 223 9.49 -4.63 -4.00
N LYS A 224 9.53 -4.04 -5.19
CA LYS A 224 8.53 -4.22 -6.25
C LYS A 224 8.97 -5.16 -7.39
N GLN A 225 9.99 -6.00 -7.18
CA GLN A 225 10.48 -6.96 -8.20
C GLN A 225 9.55 -8.16 -8.44
N PHE A 226 8.61 -8.42 -7.54
CA PHE A 226 7.71 -9.57 -7.63
C PHE A 226 6.77 -9.48 -8.85
N PRO A 227 6.41 -10.63 -9.46
CA PRO A 227 5.49 -10.66 -10.61
C PRO A 227 4.15 -9.96 -10.35
N PHE A 228 3.68 -9.95 -9.12
CA PHE A 228 2.50 -9.20 -8.66
C PHE A 228 2.51 -7.74 -9.12
N PHE A 229 3.64 -7.05 -9.00
CA PHE A 229 3.76 -5.64 -9.34
C PHE A 229 3.95 -5.35 -10.84
N ARG A 230 3.90 -6.37 -11.70
CA ARG A 230 3.89 -6.15 -13.16
C ARG A 230 2.58 -5.52 -13.65
N LYS A 231 1.50 -5.67 -12.89
CA LYS A 231 0.22 -5.01 -13.15
C LYS A 231 0.15 -3.71 -12.36
N ILE A 232 -0.15 -2.61 -13.03
CA ILE A 232 -0.23 -1.28 -12.38
C ILE A 232 -1.35 -1.24 -11.33
N SER A 233 -2.49 -1.89 -11.57
CA SER A 233 -3.60 -2.01 -10.62
C SER A 233 -3.14 -2.50 -9.25
N HIS A 234 -2.21 -3.45 -9.21
CA HIS A 234 -1.72 -4.07 -7.98
C HIS A 234 -0.90 -3.11 -7.08
N TRP A 235 -0.39 -2.01 -7.63
CA TRP A 235 0.28 -0.98 -6.83
C TRP A 235 -0.70 -0.23 -5.91
N PHE A 236 -1.99 -0.31 -6.22
CA PHE A 236 -3.07 0.37 -5.52
C PHE A 236 -3.97 -0.59 -4.73
N TYR A 237 -3.72 -1.90 -4.78
CA TYR A 237 -4.53 -2.87 -4.06
C TYR A 237 -4.44 -2.62 -2.56
N PRO A 238 -5.60 -2.51 -1.85
CA PRO A 238 -5.61 -2.64 -0.40
C PRO A 238 -5.02 -3.99 0.00
N PHE A 239 -4.33 -4.03 1.13
CA PHE A 239 -3.79 -5.30 1.60
C PHE A 239 -4.93 -6.24 2.00
N ASP A 240 -5.02 -7.36 1.31
CA ASP A 240 -6.01 -8.42 1.56
C ASP A 240 -5.27 -9.75 1.84
N PRO A 241 -5.33 -10.26 3.09
CA PRO A 241 -4.74 -11.56 3.45
C PRO A 241 -5.29 -12.73 2.64
N GLN A 242 -6.49 -12.58 2.07
CA GLN A 242 -7.14 -13.60 1.27
C GLN A 242 -6.73 -13.56 -0.21
N TYR A 243 -5.90 -12.60 -0.62
CA TYR A 243 -5.37 -12.57 -1.97
C TYR A 243 -4.69 -13.89 -2.30
N GLN A 244 -5.04 -14.48 -3.46
CA GLN A 244 -4.71 -15.86 -3.80
C GLN A 244 -3.24 -16.22 -3.59
N ASP A 245 -2.31 -15.36 -3.99
CA ASP A 245 -0.88 -15.65 -3.94
C ASP A 245 -0.31 -15.63 -2.52
N ILE A 246 -0.90 -14.84 -1.59
CA ILE A 246 -0.44 -14.75 -0.19
C ILE A 246 -1.31 -15.55 0.78
N ALA A 247 -2.50 -15.98 0.39
CA ALA A 247 -3.39 -16.80 1.21
C ALA A 247 -2.74 -18.11 1.69
N LYS A 248 -1.73 -18.59 0.96
CA LYS A 248 -0.91 -19.75 1.34
C LYS A 248 -0.14 -19.56 2.64
N LEU A 249 0.16 -18.32 3.03
CA LEU A 249 0.77 -18.00 4.33
C LEU A 249 -0.19 -18.27 5.50
N SER A 250 -1.50 -18.29 5.25
CA SER A 250 -2.55 -18.57 6.25
C SER A 250 -2.83 -20.05 6.42
N LEU A 251 -2.40 -20.93 5.50
CA LEU A 251 -2.75 -22.35 5.45
C LEU A 251 -1.96 -23.25 6.42
N GLY A 252 -1.27 -22.71 7.41
CA GLY A 252 -0.61 -23.48 8.44
C GLY A 252 -1.56 -23.80 9.60
N ASN A 253 -1.48 -25.04 10.14
CA ASN A 253 -2.35 -25.60 11.17
C ASN A 253 -2.24 -24.97 12.57
N ASP A 254 -1.56 -23.87 12.76
CA ASP A 254 -1.32 -23.26 14.07
C ASP A 254 -2.10 -21.95 14.22
N GLU A 255 -2.80 -21.82 15.34
CA GLU A 255 -3.41 -20.57 15.81
C GLU A 255 -2.40 -19.41 15.84
N GLN A 256 -1.10 -19.73 15.96
CA GLN A 256 0.00 -18.77 15.91
C GLN A 256 0.24 -18.14 14.50
N LYS A 257 -0.16 -18.82 13.42
CA LYS A 257 0.03 -18.28 12.04
C LYS A 257 -0.99 -17.21 11.64
N ILE A 258 -2.09 -17.14 12.34
CA ILE A 258 -3.06 -16.03 12.22
C ILE A 258 -2.41 -14.71 12.63
N SER A 259 -1.39 -14.76 13.46
CA SER A 259 -0.71 -13.63 14.06
C SER A 259 0.02 -12.74 13.05
N LEU A 260 0.85 -13.29 12.13
CA LEU A 260 1.67 -12.45 11.22
C LEU A 260 0.83 -11.60 10.27
N LEU A 261 -0.16 -12.21 9.62
CA LEU A 261 -1.05 -11.46 8.71
C LEU A 261 -1.89 -10.45 9.46
N ASN A 262 -2.31 -10.77 10.71
CA ASN A 262 -3.03 -9.82 11.56
C ASN A 262 -2.13 -8.67 12.01
N ILE A 263 -0.88 -8.92 12.35
CA ILE A 263 0.11 -7.87 12.66
C ILE A 263 0.30 -6.96 11.46
N LEU A 264 0.46 -7.53 10.26
CA LEU A 264 0.58 -6.74 9.03
C LEU A 264 -0.69 -5.95 8.71
N MET A 265 -1.88 -6.57 8.92
CA MET A 265 -3.16 -5.87 8.73
C MET A 265 -3.24 -4.60 9.56
N ASN A 266 -2.87 -4.70 10.83
CA ASN A 266 -2.99 -3.62 11.81
C ASN A 266 -1.78 -2.68 11.83
N SER A 267 -0.71 -2.98 11.08
CA SER A 267 0.48 -2.13 11.04
C SER A 267 0.24 -0.87 10.20
N ASP A 268 0.47 0.28 10.79
CA ASP A 268 0.47 1.59 10.13
C ASP A 268 1.86 1.95 9.55
N VAL A 269 2.89 1.16 9.87
CA VAL A 269 4.28 1.41 9.42
C VAL A 269 4.45 1.11 7.93
N PHE A 270 3.77 0.08 7.42
CA PHE A 270 3.87 -0.36 6.04
C PHE A 270 2.69 0.10 5.21
N CYS A 271 2.96 0.65 4.04
CA CYS A 271 1.91 0.86 3.04
C CYS A 271 1.41 -0.49 2.48
N ASN A 272 0.21 -0.51 1.89
CA ASN A 272 -0.41 -1.75 1.40
C ASN A 272 0.51 -2.53 0.44
N SER A 273 1.19 -1.84 -0.46
CA SER A 273 2.09 -2.48 -1.43
C SER A 273 3.34 -3.08 -0.77
N ASP A 274 3.82 -2.52 0.35
CA ASP A 274 4.95 -3.06 1.08
C ASP A 274 4.56 -4.29 1.90
N LYS A 275 3.33 -4.32 2.44
CA LYS A 275 2.76 -5.52 3.07
C LYS A 275 2.74 -6.71 2.10
N TYR A 276 2.34 -6.49 0.84
CA TYR A 276 2.44 -7.52 -0.21
C TYR A 276 3.89 -7.95 -0.47
N SER A 277 4.81 -6.98 -0.62
CA SER A 277 6.23 -7.28 -0.84
C SER A 277 6.81 -8.12 0.29
N PHE A 278 6.46 -7.80 1.54
CA PHE A 278 6.85 -8.56 2.71
C PHE A 278 6.32 -10.00 2.65
N CYS A 279 5.03 -10.19 2.36
CA CYS A 279 4.43 -11.51 2.22
C CYS A 279 5.12 -12.34 1.13
N PHE A 280 5.41 -11.76 -0.03
CA PHE A 280 6.11 -12.46 -1.10
C PHE A 280 7.55 -12.83 -0.73
N THR A 281 8.24 -11.97 0.00
CA THR A 281 9.56 -12.28 0.56
C THR A 281 9.48 -13.47 1.50
N MET A 282 8.52 -13.48 2.42
CA MET A 282 8.29 -14.60 3.34
C MET A 282 7.98 -15.92 2.61
N LEU A 283 7.23 -15.87 1.51
CA LEU A 283 6.94 -17.08 0.71
C LEU A 283 8.17 -17.66 0.02
N GLN A 284 9.18 -16.85 -0.26
CA GLN A 284 10.45 -17.28 -0.86
C GLN A 284 11.44 -17.83 0.18
N MET A 285 11.25 -17.54 1.46
CA MET A 285 12.12 -18.04 2.53
C MET A 285 11.88 -19.52 2.81
N PRO A 286 12.91 -20.28 3.23
CA PRO A 286 12.75 -21.61 3.80
C PRO A 286 11.81 -21.60 5.01
N GLU A 287 11.13 -22.73 5.25
CA GLU A 287 10.10 -22.82 6.31
C GLU A 287 10.69 -22.58 7.71
N SER A 288 11.90 -23.06 7.98
CA SER A 288 12.62 -22.84 9.25
C SER A 288 12.84 -21.35 9.53
N GLN A 289 13.29 -20.58 8.55
CA GLN A 289 13.50 -19.14 8.69
C GLN A 289 12.19 -18.36 8.86
N ARG A 290 11.12 -18.80 8.18
CA ARG A 290 9.77 -18.20 8.36
C ARG A 290 9.28 -18.37 9.80
N ASN A 291 9.44 -19.54 10.38
CA ASN A 291 9.01 -19.84 11.74
C ASN A 291 9.77 -18.99 12.78
N LEU A 292 11.09 -18.84 12.62
CA LEU A 292 11.91 -17.97 13.48
C LEU A 292 11.45 -16.50 13.42
N MET A 293 11.23 -15.97 12.23
CA MET A 293 10.80 -14.60 12.05
C MET A 293 9.40 -14.35 12.64
N GLN A 294 8.51 -15.34 12.55
CA GLN A 294 7.19 -15.28 13.19
C GLN A 294 7.29 -15.25 14.72
N GLN A 295 8.16 -16.07 15.32
CA GLN A 295 8.39 -16.07 16.76
C GLN A 295 8.95 -14.73 17.26
N GLN A 296 9.88 -14.13 16.56
CA GLN A 296 10.44 -12.81 16.90
C GLN A 296 9.38 -11.69 16.85
N LEU A 297 8.52 -11.69 15.82
CA LEU A 297 7.44 -10.71 15.70
C LEU A 297 6.37 -10.86 16.78
N ASN A 298 6.05 -12.10 17.17
CA ASN A 298 5.11 -12.36 18.27
C ASN A 298 5.68 -11.91 19.61
N GLY A 299 6.95 -12.17 19.90
CA GLY A 299 7.62 -11.74 21.13
C GLY A 299 7.72 -10.23 21.28
N GLN A 300 7.82 -9.48 20.17
CA GLN A 300 7.81 -8.01 20.22
C GLN A 300 6.42 -7.43 20.46
N HIS A 301 5.37 -8.10 20.01
CA HIS A 301 3.98 -7.65 20.24
C HIS A 301 3.55 -7.84 21.70
N GLU A 302 3.91 -8.97 22.33
CA GLU A 302 3.65 -9.23 23.75
C GLU A 302 4.43 -8.30 24.69
N ALA A 303 5.58 -7.75 24.25
CA ALA A 303 6.37 -6.80 25.04
C ALA A 303 5.86 -5.35 24.91
N SER A 304 4.94 -5.06 24.00
CA SER A 304 4.38 -3.72 23.75
C SER A 304 2.94 -3.52 24.26
N GLU A 305 2.28 -4.60 24.73
CA GLU A 305 1.05 -4.56 25.51
C GLU A 305 1.35 -4.51 27.01
#